data_d6b997cf90f43712935b2ffdee12fdd6
#
_entry.id   d6b997cf90f43712935b2ffdee12fdd6
#
_cell.length_a   1.000
_cell.length_b   1.000
_cell.length_c   1.000
_cell.angle_alpha   90.00
_cell.angle_beta   90.00
_cell.angle_gamma   90.00
#
_symmetry.space_group_name_H-M   'P 1'
#
loop_
_entity.id
_entity.type
_entity.pdbx_description
1 polymer ?
#
loop_
_entity_poly.entity_id
_entity_poly.type
_entity_poly.pdbx_seq_one_letter_code
_entity_poly.pdbx_strand_id
1 'polypeptide(L)'
;AGIMPGSMSTTLYKGQNYGLPLNANATVAVYNNAVLQEYGFDAPPETLDALMGALDKTNPAEEKWLFAVSGSYNWAMLPFIWTLGGSVTDGDYTTASGYLNGADTVKALDTIVGWYKDGIIGPAIMGEQPDGWGGIEAGNYTMIVEGPWFFSSEDKLDTYTPALMPSVDGRSISIVGGEDIVMTSTSSKKDAAWTFMKFMLEDAQQVAMAGAGMIPVTSSAMEKVDTSGSPYVEVYMEQLKTAQARIPCSSWPTIETILNTAFESVLRGQASSQETLDDAAAQIDALLAQE
;
A
#
# COMPACT_ATOMS: atom_id res chain seq x y z
N ALA A 1 6.91 19.29 18.67
CA ALA A 1 5.80 18.72 17.91
C ALA A 1 5.71 17.23 18.23
N GLY A 2 4.52 16.77 18.60
CA GLY A 2 4.27 15.35 18.89
C GLY A 2 4.15 14.58 17.56
N ILE A 3 5.26 14.35 16.87
CA ILE A 3 5.29 13.50 15.68
C ILE A 3 4.94 12.08 16.12
N MET A 4 4.08 11.43 15.36
CA MET A 4 3.67 10.05 15.63
C MET A 4 4.86 9.09 15.53
N PRO A 5 5.04 8.16 16.48
CA PRO A 5 6.21 7.28 16.52
C PRO A 5 6.41 6.47 15.24
N GLY A 6 5.33 5.97 14.63
CA GLY A 6 5.38 5.22 13.38
C GLY A 6 5.95 6.05 12.23
N SER A 7 5.49 7.30 12.07
CA SER A 7 6.03 8.21 11.07
C SER A 7 7.48 8.61 11.37
N MET A 8 7.82 8.81 12.66
CA MET A 8 9.19 9.17 13.04
C MET A 8 10.19 8.03 12.77
N SER A 9 9.76 6.79 12.80
CA SER A 9 10.62 5.63 12.55
C SER A 9 11.20 5.60 11.13
N THR A 10 10.53 6.20 10.13
CA THR A 10 10.99 6.23 8.74
C THR A 10 12.27 7.04 8.56
N THR A 11 12.52 8.02 9.44
CA THR A 11 13.69 8.90 9.40
C THR A 11 14.85 8.43 10.26
N LEU A 12 14.67 7.33 11.02
CA LEU A 12 15.69 6.80 11.94
C LEU A 12 16.58 5.76 11.24
N TYR A 13 17.87 5.91 11.38
CA TYR A 13 18.86 4.90 10.99
C TYR A 13 19.93 4.74 12.06
N LYS A 14 20.15 3.53 12.55
CA LYS A 14 21.11 3.21 13.64
C LYS A 14 20.96 4.13 14.87
N GLY A 15 19.71 4.44 15.24
CA GLY A 15 19.39 5.29 16.38
C GLY A 15 19.61 6.79 16.19
N GLN A 16 19.97 7.22 14.98
CA GLN A 16 20.14 8.63 14.63
C GLN A 16 19.04 9.08 13.67
N ASN A 17 18.60 10.32 13.80
CA ASN A 17 17.58 10.90 12.98
C ASN A 17 18.19 11.68 11.81
N TYR A 18 17.82 11.34 10.57
CA TYR A 18 18.35 11.91 9.34
C TYR A 18 17.36 12.82 8.61
N GLY A 19 16.13 12.89 9.06
CA GLY A 19 15.07 13.69 8.44
C GLY A 19 13.92 13.96 9.39
N LEU A 20 12.86 14.52 8.87
CA LEU A 20 11.58 14.65 9.54
C LEU A 20 10.49 14.10 8.62
N PRO A 21 9.56 13.29 9.10
CA PRO A 21 8.43 12.88 8.28
C PRO A 21 7.59 14.11 7.94
N LEU A 22 7.23 14.25 6.68
CA LEU A 22 6.46 15.38 6.17
C LEU A 22 4.96 15.06 6.15
N ASN A 23 4.61 13.89 5.71
CA ASN A 23 3.27 13.33 5.73
C ASN A 23 3.34 11.81 5.85
N ALA A 24 2.18 11.20 6.13
CA ALA A 24 2.00 9.76 6.03
C ALA A 24 0.92 9.44 4.99
N ASN A 25 0.96 8.25 4.44
CA ASN A 25 -0.10 7.68 3.64
C ASN A 25 -0.14 6.15 3.77
N ALA A 26 -1.22 5.57 3.31
CA ALA A 26 -1.42 4.14 3.18
C ALA A 26 -2.26 3.90 1.92
N THR A 27 -2.47 2.65 1.55
CA THR A 27 -3.47 2.30 0.56
C THR A 27 -4.72 1.76 1.25
N VAL A 28 -5.88 2.01 0.65
CA VAL A 28 -7.18 1.45 1.06
C VAL A 28 -7.89 0.86 -0.13
N ALA A 29 -8.93 0.08 0.10
CA ALA A 29 -9.83 -0.34 -0.96
C ALA A 29 -10.70 0.84 -1.40
N VAL A 30 -10.81 1.04 -2.71
CA VAL A 30 -11.68 2.05 -3.33
C VAL A 30 -12.67 1.31 -4.22
N TYR A 31 -13.94 1.48 -3.96
CA TYR A 31 -15.01 0.80 -4.67
C TYR A 31 -15.78 1.74 -5.59
N ASN A 32 -16.11 1.29 -6.79
CA ASN A 32 -17.07 1.96 -7.66
C ASN A 32 -18.50 1.63 -7.20
N ASN A 33 -19.25 2.64 -6.76
CA ASN A 33 -20.57 2.48 -6.16
C ASN A 33 -21.59 1.83 -7.12
N ALA A 34 -21.55 2.18 -8.40
CA ALA A 34 -22.44 1.62 -9.40
C ALA A 34 -22.17 0.12 -9.64
N VAL A 35 -20.89 -0.25 -9.71
CA VAL A 35 -20.47 -1.65 -9.90
C VAL A 35 -20.75 -2.48 -8.64
N LEU A 36 -20.54 -1.91 -7.44
CA LEU A 36 -20.95 -2.57 -6.18
C LEU A 36 -22.41 -2.96 -6.19
N GLN A 37 -23.30 -2.03 -6.56
CA GLN A 37 -24.74 -2.27 -6.64
C GLN A 37 -25.08 -3.29 -7.73
N GLU A 38 -24.44 -3.22 -8.91
CA GLU A 38 -24.61 -4.22 -9.98
C GLU A 38 -24.24 -5.61 -9.49
N TYR A 39 -23.23 -5.74 -8.63
CA TYR A 39 -22.74 -6.98 -8.07
C TYR A 39 -23.51 -7.43 -6.83
N GLY A 40 -24.50 -6.64 -6.38
CA GLY A 40 -25.42 -7.00 -5.29
C GLY A 40 -24.92 -6.63 -3.89
N PHE A 41 -23.97 -5.72 -3.79
CA PHE A 41 -23.48 -5.19 -2.52
C PHE A 41 -24.15 -3.86 -2.18
N ASP A 42 -24.73 -3.78 -0.98
CA ASP A 42 -25.27 -2.52 -0.44
C ASP A 42 -24.16 -1.61 0.15
N ALA A 43 -23.00 -2.18 0.48
CA ALA A 43 -21.83 -1.49 1.03
C ALA A 43 -20.55 -2.26 0.66
N PRO A 44 -19.35 -1.64 0.78
CA PRO A 44 -18.08 -2.30 0.60
C PRO A 44 -17.94 -3.60 1.42
N PRO A 45 -17.57 -4.73 0.81
CA PRO A 45 -17.34 -5.98 1.53
C PRO A 45 -16.20 -5.86 2.54
N GLU A 46 -16.41 -6.27 3.78
CA GLU A 46 -15.41 -6.20 4.86
C GLU A 46 -14.36 -7.31 4.77
N THR A 47 -14.66 -8.41 4.06
CA THR A 47 -13.76 -9.55 3.92
C THR A 47 -13.54 -9.93 2.46
N LEU A 48 -12.37 -10.53 2.17
CA LEU A 48 -12.11 -11.08 0.85
C LEU A 48 -13.11 -12.17 0.47
N ASP A 49 -13.53 -13.00 1.41
CA ASP A 49 -14.55 -14.03 1.16
C ASP A 49 -15.90 -13.42 0.74
N ALA A 50 -16.31 -12.33 1.39
CA ALA A 50 -17.51 -11.61 0.99
C ALA A 50 -17.37 -11.01 -0.41
N LEU A 51 -16.23 -10.38 -0.73
CA LEU A 51 -15.95 -9.87 -2.06
C LEU A 51 -15.97 -10.99 -3.12
N MET A 52 -15.35 -12.13 -2.82
CA MET A 52 -15.35 -13.32 -3.69
C MET A 52 -16.75 -13.91 -3.90
N GLY A 53 -17.73 -13.58 -3.06
CA GLY A 53 -19.13 -13.97 -3.26
C GLY A 53 -19.74 -13.46 -4.56
N ALA A 54 -19.13 -12.48 -5.23
CA ALA A 54 -19.57 -11.92 -6.51
C ALA A 54 -18.79 -12.46 -7.74
N LEU A 55 -18.05 -13.56 -7.62
CA LEU A 55 -17.28 -14.14 -8.72
C LEU A 55 -18.13 -14.49 -9.95
N ASP A 56 -19.41 -14.83 -9.75
CA ASP A 56 -20.37 -15.10 -10.83
C ASP A 56 -20.68 -13.87 -11.70
N LYS A 57 -20.31 -12.67 -11.25
CA LYS A 57 -20.47 -11.40 -11.97
C LYS A 57 -19.25 -11.04 -12.82
N THR A 58 -18.10 -11.70 -12.62
CA THR A 58 -16.91 -11.45 -13.43
C THR A 58 -17.06 -12.03 -14.82
N ASN A 59 -16.60 -11.29 -15.81
CA ASN A 59 -16.55 -11.74 -17.21
C ASN A 59 -15.36 -11.09 -17.93
N PRO A 60 -14.16 -11.70 -17.86
CA PRO A 60 -12.97 -11.12 -18.53
C PRO A 60 -13.13 -10.89 -20.03
N ALA A 61 -14.01 -11.65 -20.72
CA ALA A 61 -14.28 -11.45 -22.14
C ALA A 61 -15.07 -10.15 -22.42
N GLU A 62 -15.75 -9.61 -21.41
CA GLU A 62 -16.43 -8.32 -21.42
C GLU A 62 -15.68 -7.25 -20.60
N GLU A 63 -14.42 -7.51 -20.30
CA GLU A 63 -13.55 -6.64 -19.48
C GLU A 63 -14.14 -6.35 -18.09
N LYS A 64 -14.75 -7.34 -17.45
CA LYS A 64 -15.30 -7.24 -16.09
C LYS A 64 -14.52 -8.15 -15.13
N TRP A 65 -13.80 -7.55 -14.21
CA TRP A 65 -13.03 -8.22 -13.16
C TRP A 65 -13.51 -7.79 -11.77
N LEU A 66 -13.24 -8.62 -10.77
CA LEU A 66 -13.65 -8.30 -9.42
C LEU A 66 -12.85 -7.12 -8.86
N PHE A 67 -11.52 -7.12 -9.07
CA PHE A 67 -10.67 -6.01 -8.64
C PHE A 67 -9.38 -5.90 -9.46
N ALA A 68 -8.70 -4.77 -9.31
CA ALA A 68 -7.37 -4.56 -9.85
C ALA A 68 -6.31 -4.46 -8.75
N VAL A 69 -5.17 -5.06 -9.01
CA VAL A 69 -3.89 -4.80 -8.37
C VAL A 69 -3.08 -3.95 -9.33
N SER A 70 -2.61 -2.79 -8.90
CA SER A 70 -2.04 -1.76 -9.80
C SER A 70 -0.69 -2.11 -10.43
N GLY A 71 -0.17 -3.32 -10.18
CA GLY A 71 1.09 -3.81 -10.75
C GLY A 71 1.69 -4.95 -9.94
N SER A 72 2.73 -5.58 -10.48
CA SER A 72 3.49 -6.67 -9.85
C SER A 72 4.58 -6.16 -8.88
N TYR A 73 4.57 -4.88 -8.54
CA TYR A 73 5.57 -4.28 -7.65
C TYR A 73 5.14 -4.32 -6.17
N ASN A 74 6.12 -4.20 -5.28
CA ASN A 74 5.93 -4.42 -3.84
C ASN A 74 4.82 -3.57 -3.22
N TRP A 75 4.68 -2.29 -3.58
CA TRP A 75 3.65 -1.39 -3.07
C TRP A 75 2.22 -1.92 -3.32
N ALA A 76 2.00 -2.53 -4.48
CA ALA A 76 0.71 -3.09 -4.86
C ALA A 76 0.49 -4.51 -4.32
N MET A 77 1.55 -5.32 -4.24
CA MET A 77 1.48 -6.74 -3.90
C MET A 77 1.53 -7.03 -2.39
N LEU A 78 2.38 -6.29 -1.64
CA LEU A 78 2.61 -6.58 -0.23
C LEU A 78 1.35 -6.46 0.65
N PRO A 79 0.44 -5.49 0.47
CA PRO A 79 -0.82 -5.47 1.21
C PRO A 79 -1.61 -6.78 1.14
N PHE A 80 -1.70 -7.37 -0.05
CA PHE A 80 -2.39 -8.65 -0.25
C PHE A 80 -1.60 -9.81 0.36
N ILE A 81 -0.27 -9.86 0.15
CA ILE A 81 0.59 -10.90 0.71
C ILE A 81 0.48 -10.92 2.24
N TRP A 82 0.57 -9.76 2.90
CA TRP A 82 0.46 -9.65 4.36
C TRP A 82 -0.95 -9.98 4.87
N THR A 83 -1.99 -9.51 4.18
CA THR A 83 -3.38 -9.82 4.53
C THR A 83 -3.65 -11.33 4.42
N LEU A 84 -3.07 -12.01 3.44
CA LEU A 84 -3.13 -13.46 3.26
C LEU A 84 -2.24 -14.24 4.25
N GLY A 85 -1.47 -13.55 5.09
CA GLY A 85 -0.65 -14.16 6.16
C GLY A 85 0.81 -14.35 5.83
N GLY A 86 1.26 -13.91 4.64
CA GLY A 86 2.68 -13.91 4.27
C GLY A 86 3.48 -12.82 4.98
N SER A 87 4.80 -12.89 4.85
CA SER A 87 5.74 -11.89 5.37
C SER A 87 6.99 -11.82 4.49
N VAL A 88 7.76 -10.74 4.59
CA VAL A 88 9.01 -10.59 3.84
C VAL A 88 10.21 -11.00 4.69
N THR A 89 10.21 -10.62 5.97
CA THR A 89 11.30 -10.91 6.92
C THR A 89 10.73 -11.30 8.28
N ASP A 90 11.62 -11.66 9.20
CA ASP A 90 11.31 -11.68 10.63
C ASP A 90 10.97 -10.29 11.16
N GLY A 91 10.47 -10.22 12.42
CA GLY A 91 10.05 -8.96 13.04
C GLY A 91 11.20 -7.98 13.33
N ASP A 92 12.43 -8.45 13.36
CA ASP A 92 13.64 -7.65 13.62
C ASP A 92 14.38 -7.26 12.32
N TYR A 93 13.85 -7.62 11.16
CA TYR A 93 14.41 -7.37 9.82
C TYR A 93 15.81 -7.96 9.63
N THR A 94 16.07 -9.14 10.20
CA THR A 94 17.40 -9.78 10.17
C THR A 94 17.52 -10.90 9.14
N THR A 95 16.40 -11.50 8.74
CA THR A 95 16.38 -12.57 7.74
C THR A 95 15.07 -12.61 6.96
N ALA A 96 15.17 -12.89 5.67
CA ALA A 96 14.05 -13.19 4.78
C ALA A 96 13.79 -14.70 4.64
N SER A 97 14.82 -15.51 4.83
CA SER A 97 14.71 -16.99 4.79
C SER A 97 13.79 -17.50 5.89
N GLY A 98 12.84 -18.36 5.51
CA GLY A 98 11.80 -18.87 6.39
C GLY A 98 10.56 -17.96 6.51
N TYR A 99 10.63 -16.76 6.01
CA TYR A 99 9.55 -15.77 5.97
C TYR A 99 9.09 -15.50 4.53
N LEU A 100 9.94 -14.87 3.71
CA LEU A 100 9.60 -14.60 2.31
C LEU A 100 9.35 -15.91 1.53
N ASN A 101 10.17 -16.91 1.75
CA ASN A 101 10.00 -18.24 1.16
C ASN A 101 9.27 -19.24 2.09
N GLY A 102 8.68 -18.74 3.19
CA GLY A 102 7.86 -19.54 4.09
C GLY A 102 6.55 -19.97 3.45
N ALA A 103 5.96 -21.06 3.96
CA ALA A 103 4.77 -21.67 3.38
C ALA A 103 3.59 -20.69 3.24
N ASP A 104 3.40 -19.77 4.19
CA ASP A 104 2.31 -18.79 4.16
C ASP A 104 2.52 -17.76 3.06
N THR A 105 3.73 -17.27 2.84
CA THR A 105 4.04 -16.30 1.77
C THR A 105 3.95 -16.96 0.39
N VAL A 106 4.48 -18.18 0.25
CA VAL A 106 4.32 -18.95 -1.00
C VAL A 106 2.86 -19.18 -1.32
N LYS A 107 2.05 -19.58 -0.34
CA LYS A 107 0.60 -19.75 -0.52
C LYS A 107 -0.09 -18.44 -0.87
N ALA A 108 0.29 -17.34 -0.24
CA ALA A 108 -0.27 -16.02 -0.53
C ALA A 108 0.01 -15.61 -1.99
N LEU A 109 1.25 -15.78 -2.45
CA LEU A 109 1.64 -15.48 -3.83
C LEU A 109 0.92 -16.41 -4.83
N ASP A 110 0.87 -17.72 -4.56
CA ASP A 110 0.13 -18.68 -5.38
C ASP A 110 -1.36 -18.33 -5.49
N THR A 111 -1.96 -17.84 -4.38
CA THR A 111 -3.35 -17.38 -4.37
C THR A 111 -3.54 -16.18 -5.28
N ILE A 112 -2.68 -15.16 -5.23
CA ILE A 112 -2.75 -13.98 -6.09
C ILE A 112 -2.56 -14.37 -7.57
N VAL A 113 -1.61 -15.25 -7.85
CA VAL A 113 -1.36 -15.79 -9.20
C VAL A 113 -2.57 -16.58 -9.70
N GLY A 114 -3.20 -17.37 -8.84
CA GLY A 114 -4.45 -18.07 -9.14
C GLY A 114 -5.56 -17.09 -9.51
N TRP A 115 -5.79 -16.06 -8.71
CA TRP A 115 -6.78 -15.03 -8.98
C TRP A 115 -6.56 -14.32 -10.33
N TYR A 116 -5.31 -14.05 -10.68
CA TYR A 116 -5.00 -13.48 -11.99
C TYR A 116 -5.29 -14.46 -13.14
N LYS A 117 -4.86 -15.72 -13.03
CA LYS A 117 -5.10 -16.75 -14.05
C LYS A 117 -6.58 -17.07 -14.25
N ASP A 118 -7.35 -17.03 -13.17
CA ASP A 118 -8.79 -17.28 -13.18
C ASP A 118 -9.61 -16.05 -13.60
N GLY A 119 -8.94 -14.92 -13.93
CA GLY A 119 -9.61 -13.70 -14.37
C GLY A 119 -10.41 -12.99 -13.25
N ILE A 120 -10.03 -13.18 -12.00
CA ILE A 120 -10.59 -12.45 -10.84
C ILE A 120 -9.93 -11.09 -10.72
N ILE A 121 -8.59 -11.07 -10.82
CA ILE A 121 -7.77 -9.85 -10.92
C ILE A 121 -7.61 -9.49 -12.39
N GLY A 122 -7.82 -8.21 -12.71
CA GLY A 122 -7.65 -7.72 -14.07
C GLY A 122 -6.20 -7.50 -14.49
N PRO A 123 -5.98 -7.15 -15.77
CA PRO A 123 -4.66 -7.10 -16.41
C PRO A 123 -3.72 -6.01 -15.84
N ALA A 124 -4.25 -5.05 -15.07
CA ALA A 124 -3.45 -4.01 -14.43
C ALA A 124 -2.28 -4.56 -13.59
N ILE A 125 -2.40 -5.76 -13.01
CA ILE A 125 -1.32 -6.41 -12.26
C ILE A 125 -0.06 -6.65 -13.10
N MET A 126 -0.22 -6.80 -14.42
CA MET A 126 0.87 -6.96 -15.38
C MET A 126 1.26 -5.64 -16.08
N GLY A 127 0.70 -4.50 -15.64
CA GLY A 127 0.88 -3.21 -16.27
C GLY A 127 0.14 -3.06 -17.61
N GLU A 128 -0.86 -3.91 -17.87
CA GLU A 128 -1.67 -3.90 -19.08
C GLU A 128 -2.97 -3.11 -18.89
N GLN A 129 -3.62 -2.73 -20.00
CA GLN A 129 -4.89 -2.01 -19.96
C GLN A 129 -6.09 -2.98 -19.82
N PRO A 130 -7.18 -2.52 -19.16
CA PRO A 130 -7.31 -1.23 -18.49
C PRO A 130 -6.49 -1.18 -17.19
N ASP A 131 -5.80 -0.06 -16.96
CA ASP A 131 -5.12 0.19 -15.69
C ASP A 131 -6.11 0.37 -14.53
N GLY A 132 -5.60 0.49 -13.29
CA GLY A 132 -6.46 0.58 -12.11
C GLY A 132 -7.42 1.78 -12.16
N TRP A 133 -6.93 2.96 -12.53
CA TRP A 133 -7.74 4.19 -12.55
C TRP A 133 -8.72 4.22 -13.73
N GLY A 134 -8.21 4.01 -14.94
CA GLY A 134 -9.06 3.96 -16.14
C GLY A 134 -10.11 2.87 -16.03
N GLY A 135 -9.73 1.70 -15.53
CA GLY A 135 -10.62 0.57 -15.41
C GLY A 135 -11.72 0.74 -14.35
N ILE A 136 -11.42 1.34 -13.18
CA ILE A 136 -12.49 1.59 -12.19
C ILE A 136 -13.44 2.71 -12.68
N GLU A 137 -12.93 3.70 -13.39
CA GLU A 137 -13.74 4.76 -13.99
C GLU A 137 -14.65 4.23 -15.11
N ALA A 138 -14.17 3.28 -15.90
CA ALA A 138 -14.94 2.62 -16.94
C ALA A 138 -15.91 1.55 -16.41
N GLY A 139 -15.82 1.18 -15.11
CA GLY A 139 -16.63 0.11 -14.52
C GLY A 139 -16.11 -1.30 -14.81
N ASN A 140 -14.85 -1.44 -15.22
CA ASN A 140 -14.21 -2.74 -15.45
C ASN A 140 -13.87 -3.46 -14.13
N TYR A 141 -13.66 -2.68 -13.04
CA TYR A 141 -13.31 -3.14 -11.70
C TYR A 141 -14.34 -2.69 -10.68
N THR A 142 -14.70 -3.60 -9.76
CA THR A 142 -15.50 -3.25 -8.58
C THR A 142 -14.65 -2.50 -7.57
N MET A 143 -13.37 -2.90 -7.43
CA MET A 143 -12.43 -2.39 -6.43
C MET A 143 -11.05 -2.19 -7.04
N ILE A 144 -10.38 -1.13 -6.60
CA ILE A 144 -8.94 -0.94 -6.72
C ILE A 144 -8.35 -0.70 -5.34
N VAL A 145 -7.02 -0.79 -5.21
CA VAL A 145 -6.30 -0.41 -3.98
C VAL A 145 -5.47 0.82 -4.27
N GLU A 146 -5.77 1.92 -3.57
CA GLU A 146 -5.19 3.23 -3.89
C GLU A 146 -4.91 4.09 -2.66
N GLY A 147 -4.04 5.08 -2.85
CA GLY A 147 -3.70 6.08 -1.85
C GLY A 147 -4.68 7.27 -1.81
N PRO A 148 -4.55 8.17 -0.82
CA PRO A 148 -5.50 9.27 -0.62
C PRO A 148 -5.53 10.29 -1.77
N TRP A 149 -4.50 10.33 -2.59
CA TRP A 149 -4.46 11.18 -3.81
C TRP A 149 -5.56 10.83 -4.83
N PHE A 150 -6.13 9.62 -4.78
CA PHE A 150 -7.27 9.26 -5.62
C PHE A 150 -8.47 10.18 -5.39
N PHE A 151 -8.66 10.64 -4.15
CA PHE A 151 -9.75 11.51 -3.73
C PHE A 151 -9.39 13.00 -3.73
N SER A 152 -8.31 13.39 -4.41
CA SER A 152 -7.88 14.81 -4.48
C SER A 152 -8.85 15.73 -5.24
N SER A 153 -9.81 15.18 -6.00
CA SER A 153 -10.92 15.92 -6.60
C SER A 153 -12.23 15.64 -5.85
N GLU A 154 -12.99 16.67 -5.53
CA GLU A 154 -14.22 16.61 -4.69
C GLU A 154 -15.31 15.71 -5.28
N ASP A 155 -15.39 15.59 -6.60
CA ASP A 155 -16.38 14.79 -7.33
C ASP A 155 -16.16 13.27 -7.23
N LYS A 156 -15.02 12.82 -6.77
CA LYS A 156 -14.72 11.37 -6.63
C LYS A 156 -15.57 10.70 -5.54
N LEU A 157 -15.89 11.39 -4.45
CA LEU A 157 -16.65 10.82 -3.33
C LEU A 157 -18.11 10.47 -3.65
N ASP A 158 -18.70 11.12 -4.65
CA ASP A 158 -20.06 10.79 -5.10
C ASP A 158 -20.11 9.45 -5.85
N THR A 159 -19.00 9.08 -6.49
CA THR A 159 -18.91 7.89 -7.36
C THR A 159 -18.21 6.73 -6.68
N TYR A 160 -17.28 6.99 -5.77
CA TYR A 160 -16.42 5.97 -5.17
C TYR A 160 -16.50 6.00 -3.64
N THR A 161 -16.49 4.82 -3.05
CA THR A 161 -16.45 4.65 -1.59
C THR A 161 -15.11 4.08 -1.17
N PRO A 162 -14.32 4.79 -0.34
CA PRO A 162 -13.14 4.23 0.32
C PRO A 162 -13.57 3.30 1.45
N ALA A 163 -12.86 2.20 1.62
CA ALA A 163 -13.05 1.26 2.72
C ALA A 163 -11.70 0.66 3.15
N LEU A 164 -11.64 0.06 4.31
CA LEU A 164 -10.47 -0.72 4.71
C LEU A 164 -10.22 -1.84 3.69
N MET A 165 -8.97 -2.26 3.57
CA MET A 165 -8.63 -3.45 2.80
C MET A 165 -9.48 -4.63 3.26
N PRO A 166 -10.14 -5.38 2.35
CA PRO A 166 -10.94 -6.54 2.74
C PRO A 166 -10.09 -7.55 3.52
N SER A 167 -10.58 -7.96 4.69
CA SER A 167 -9.81 -8.78 5.62
C SER A 167 -9.81 -10.26 5.26
N VAL A 168 -8.76 -10.96 5.71
CA VAL A 168 -8.69 -12.43 5.75
C VAL A 168 -8.36 -12.84 7.19
N ASP A 169 -9.18 -13.69 7.80
CA ASP A 169 -9.03 -14.10 9.20
C ASP A 169 -8.85 -12.92 10.17
N GLY A 170 -9.56 -11.82 9.93
CA GLY A 170 -9.47 -10.60 10.72
C GLY A 170 -8.24 -9.72 10.45
N ARG A 171 -7.37 -10.10 9.49
CA ARG A 171 -6.24 -9.29 9.05
C ARG A 171 -6.65 -8.41 7.87
N SER A 172 -6.60 -7.11 8.05
CA SER A 172 -6.72 -6.08 7.02
C SER A 172 -5.43 -5.26 7.05
N ILE A 173 -4.46 -5.59 6.21
CA ILE A 173 -3.11 -5.03 6.28
C ILE A 173 -2.85 -4.21 5.02
N SER A 174 -2.36 -2.98 5.24
CA SER A 174 -1.92 -2.09 4.19
C SER A 174 -0.42 -1.81 4.28
N ILE A 175 0.09 -0.98 3.41
CA ILE A 175 1.49 -0.54 3.38
C ILE A 175 1.60 0.92 3.83
N VAL A 176 2.58 1.21 4.69
CA VAL A 176 2.90 2.58 5.10
C VAL A 176 3.71 3.25 4.01
N GLY A 177 3.27 4.43 3.62
CA GLY A 177 4.00 5.38 2.81
C GLY A 177 4.06 6.76 3.45
N GLY A 178 4.56 7.69 2.70
CA GLY A 178 4.75 9.08 3.11
C GLY A 178 6.10 9.59 2.62
N GLU A 179 6.28 10.88 2.74
CA GLU A 179 7.50 11.56 2.35
C GLU A 179 8.24 12.07 3.59
N ASP A 180 9.55 11.93 3.55
CA ASP A 180 10.47 12.50 4.53
C ASP A 180 11.16 13.73 3.96
N ILE A 181 11.23 14.79 4.73
CA ILE A 181 12.03 15.98 4.38
C ILE A 181 13.39 15.87 5.02
N VAL A 182 14.43 15.97 4.19
CA VAL A 182 15.84 15.86 4.62
C VAL A 182 16.64 17.10 4.23
N MET A 183 17.70 17.34 4.97
CA MET A 183 18.67 18.40 4.66
C MET A 183 20.01 17.76 4.31
N THR A 184 20.55 18.10 3.13
CA THR A 184 21.85 17.57 2.72
C THR A 184 22.98 18.13 3.57
N SER A 185 23.97 17.31 3.90
CA SER A 185 25.14 17.73 4.70
C SER A 185 25.94 18.85 4.03
N THR A 186 25.92 18.92 2.70
CA THR A 186 26.63 19.90 1.86
C THR A 186 25.88 21.23 1.71
N SER A 187 24.65 21.36 2.22
CA SER A 187 23.89 22.60 2.11
C SER A 187 24.61 23.76 2.80
N SER A 188 24.75 24.88 2.10
CA SER A 188 25.25 26.15 2.66
C SER A 188 24.14 26.97 3.33
N LYS A 189 22.87 26.50 3.32
CA LYS A 189 21.69 27.20 3.83
C LYS A 189 21.00 26.44 4.95
N LYS A 190 21.77 25.80 5.83
CA LYS A 190 21.25 24.87 6.86
C LYS A 190 20.21 25.52 7.77
N ASP A 191 20.44 26.75 8.23
CA ASP A 191 19.49 27.43 9.12
C ASP A 191 18.15 27.73 8.44
N ALA A 192 18.19 28.16 7.17
CA ALA A 192 16.99 28.40 6.39
C ALA A 192 16.25 27.09 6.08
N ALA A 193 16.96 26.03 5.72
CA ALA A 193 16.40 24.71 5.50
C ALA A 193 15.73 24.17 6.76
N TRP A 194 16.40 24.28 7.90
CA TRP A 194 15.85 23.85 9.19
C TRP A 194 14.60 24.65 9.59
N THR A 195 14.60 25.95 9.31
CA THR A 195 13.42 26.81 9.54
C THR A 195 12.24 26.35 8.68
N PHE A 196 12.48 26.04 7.40
CA PHE A 196 11.47 25.51 6.50
C PHE A 196 10.95 24.14 6.95
N MET A 197 11.85 23.20 7.30
CA MET A 197 11.47 21.88 7.79
C MET A 197 10.56 21.98 9.02
N LYS A 198 10.88 22.85 9.97
CA LYS A 198 10.02 23.09 11.15
C LYS A 198 8.68 23.71 10.78
N PHE A 199 8.67 24.67 9.87
CA PHE A 199 7.45 25.30 9.35
C PHE A 199 6.49 24.27 8.77
N MET A 200 6.99 23.33 7.97
CA MET A 200 6.15 22.26 7.37
C MET A 200 5.51 21.34 8.41
N LEU A 201 6.03 21.28 9.64
CA LEU A 201 5.47 20.49 10.75
C LEU A 201 4.56 21.31 11.68
N GLU A 202 4.32 22.57 11.40
CA GLU A 202 3.32 23.36 12.13
C GLU A 202 1.91 22.85 11.78
N ASP A 203 1.00 22.90 12.76
CA ASP A 203 -0.35 22.36 12.58
C ASP A 203 -1.08 22.94 11.35
N ALA A 204 -0.91 24.23 11.08
CA ALA A 204 -1.56 24.88 9.94
C ALA A 204 -1.13 24.27 8.59
N GLN A 205 0.16 23.97 8.43
CA GLN A 205 0.70 23.36 7.22
C GLN A 205 0.31 21.90 7.11
N GLN A 206 0.36 21.18 8.21
CA GLN A 206 -0.06 19.78 8.26
C GLN A 206 -1.55 19.62 7.96
N VAL A 207 -2.41 20.49 8.49
CA VAL A 207 -3.86 20.53 8.16
C VAL A 207 -4.09 20.92 6.70
N ALA A 208 -3.33 21.88 6.17
CA ALA A 208 -3.43 22.26 4.76
C ALA A 208 -3.03 21.09 3.82
N MET A 209 -2.01 20.30 4.20
CA MET A 209 -1.61 19.10 3.47
C MET A 209 -2.70 18.01 3.51
N ALA A 210 -3.44 17.90 4.62
CA ALA A 210 -4.59 17.00 4.70
C ALA A 210 -5.68 17.35 3.67
N GLY A 211 -5.92 18.64 3.42
CA GLY A 211 -6.80 19.10 2.35
C GLY A 211 -6.34 18.73 0.93
N ALA A 212 -5.05 18.40 0.77
CA ALA A 212 -4.47 17.88 -0.48
C ALA A 212 -4.37 16.34 -0.51
N GLY A 213 -5.02 15.64 0.42
CA GLY A 213 -5.05 14.19 0.49
C GLY A 213 -3.89 13.55 1.25
N MET A 214 -3.04 14.33 1.94
CA MET A 214 -1.94 13.80 2.74
C MET A 214 -2.35 13.66 4.20
N ILE A 215 -1.83 12.64 4.89
CA ILE A 215 -2.17 12.43 6.30
C ILE A 215 -1.11 13.14 7.16
N PRO A 216 -1.53 13.99 8.12
CA PRO A 216 -0.61 14.66 9.04
C PRO A 216 0.20 13.66 9.86
N VAL A 217 1.44 14.02 10.16
CA VAL A 217 2.35 13.18 10.98
C VAL A 217 2.42 13.64 12.44
N THR A 218 1.72 14.72 12.81
CA THR A 218 1.67 15.22 14.18
C THR A 218 0.29 14.99 14.80
N SER A 219 0.26 14.51 16.05
CA SER A 219 -1.01 14.26 16.77
C SER A 219 -1.86 15.52 16.89
N SER A 220 -1.23 16.69 17.12
CA SER A 220 -1.95 17.95 17.26
C SER A 220 -2.60 18.44 15.96
N ALA A 221 -2.02 18.13 14.80
CA ALA A 221 -2.63 18.45 13.53
C ALA A 221 -3.76 17.45 13.19
N MET A 222 -3.55 16.16 13.48
CA MET A 222 -4.59 15.13 13.31
C MET A 222 -5.90 15.49 14.01
N GLU A 223 -5.82 15.99 15.24
CA GLU A 223 -6.99 16.44 16.01
C GLU A 223 -7.71 17.67 15.39
N LYS A 224 -7.05 18.37 14.48
CA LYS A 224 -7.56 19.60 13.83
C LYS A 224 -8.01 19.38 12.40
N VAL A 225 -7.77 18.22 11.82
CA VAL A 225 -8.26 17.89 10.49
C VAL A 225 -9.78 17.85 10.53
N ASP A 226 -10.42 18.68 9.72
CA ASP A 226 -11.87 18.61 9.51
C ASP A 226 -12.15 17.49 8.49
N THR A 227 -12.60 16.36 8.99
CA THR A 227 -12.95 15.19 8.16
C THR A 227 -14.37 15.26 7.61
N SER A 228 -15.18 16.23 8.04
CA SER A 228 -16.60 16.38 7.60
C SER A 228 -16.73 16.62 6.09
N GLY A 229 -15.76 17.33 5.49
CA GLY A 229 -15.66 17.53 4.04
C GLY A 229 -14.78 16.50 3.31
N SER A 230 -14.11 15.59 4.04
CA SER A 230 -13.18 14.63 3.49
C SER A 230 -13.24 13.30 4.24
N PRO A 231 -14.41 12.61 4.22
CA PRO A 231 -14.63 11.39 5.02
C PRO A 231 -13.64 10.25 4.68
N TYR A 232 -13.04 10.28 3.50
CA TYR A 232 -12.01 9.32 3.12
C TYR A 232 -10.78 9.37 4.04
N VAL A 233 -10.44 10.54 4.61
CA VAL A 233 -9.29 10.71 5.50
C VAL A 233 -9.40 9.81 6.72
N GLU A 234 -10.60 9.65 7.29
CA GLU A 234 -10.82 8.77 8.44
C GLU A 234 -10.51 7.30 8.10
N VAL A 235 -10.87 6.85 6.90
CA VAL A 235 -10.60 5.47 6.44
C VAL A 235 -9.09 5.23 6.33
N TYR A 236 -8.34 6.19 5.74
CA TYR A 236 -6.88 6.09 5.67
C TYR A 236 -6.23 6.13 7.05
N MET A 237 -6.70 6.98 7.95
CA MET A 237 -6.23 7.03 9.34
C MET A 237 -6.47 5.71 10.08
N GLU A 238 -7.62 5.09 9.87
CA GLU A 238 -7.93 3.78 10.46
C GLU A 238 -7.02 2.70 9.86
N GLN A 239 -6.85 2.67 8.55
CA GLN A 239 -6.01 1.69 7.86
C GLN A 239 -4.53 1.81 8.26
N LEU A 240 -4.04 3.02 8.56
CA LEU A 240 -2.67 3.22 9.05
C LEU A 240 -2.37 2.48 10.35
N LYS A 241 -3.39 2.17 11.16
CA LYS A 241 -3.20 1.42 12.43
C LYS A 241 -2.75 -0.02 12.19
N THR A 242 -3.06 -0.58 11.02
CA THR A 242 -2.71 -1.95 10.61
C THR A 242 -1.72 -1.98 9.45
N ALA A 243 -1.28 -0.83 8.97
CA ALA A 243 -0.33 -0.76 7.87
C ALA A 243 1.08 -1.13 8.32
N GLN A 244 1.80 -1.86 7.48
CA GLN A 244 3.18 -2.28 7.72
C GLN A 244 4.16 -1.42 6.93
N ALA A 245 5.30 -1.12 7.55
CA ALA A 245 6.39 -0.42 6.88
C ALA A 245 7.20 -1.39 6.02
N ARG A 246 7.86 -0.84 5.00
CA ARG A 246 8.91 -1.54 4.26
C ARG A 246 10.13 -1.73 5.16
N ILE A 247 11.04 -2.64 4.78
CA ILE A 247 12.25 -2.94 5.56
C ILE A 247 13.10 -1.66 5.72
N PRO A 248 13.37 -1.20 6.95
CA PRO A 248 14.08 0.05 7.20
C PRO A 248 15.61 -0.15 7.12
N CYS A 249 16.13 -0.38 5.93
CA CYS A 249 17.57 -0.59 5.70
C CYS A 249 18.08 0.21 4.49
N SER A 250 19.39 0.43 4.42
CA SER A 250 20.02 1.17 3.33
C SER A 250 19.93 0.44 2.00
N SER A 251 19.84 -0.88 2.04
CA SER A 251 19.72 -1.78 0.89
C SER A 251 18.30 -1.89 0.33
N TRP A 252 17.31 -1.19 0.91
CA TRP A 252 15.91 -1.30 0.48
C TRP A 252 15.70 -1.13 -1.03
N PRO A 253 16.30 -0.17 -1.76
CA PRO A 253 16.08 -0.07 -3.20
C PRO A 253 16.48 -1.32 -4.00
N THR A 254 17.50 -2.04 -3.52
CA THR A 254 17.91 -3.32 -4.11
C THR A 254 16.94 -4.44 -3.74
N ILE A 255 16.52 -4.50 -2.46
CA ILE A 255 15.51 -5.46 -1.98
C ILE A 255 14.19 -5.26 -2.73
N GLU A 256 13.76 -4.04 -2.91
CA GLU A 256 12.57 -3.70 -3.70
C GLU A 256 12.66 -4.26 -5.13
N THR A 257 13.80 -4.10 -5.79
CA THR A 257 14.02 -4.64 -7.13
C THR A 257 13.96 -6.17 -7.15
N ILE A 258 14.53 -6.83 -6.15
CA ILE A 258 14.49 -8.30 -6.01
C ILE A 258 13.03 -8.77 -5.85
N LEU A 259 12.25 -8.13 -4.96
CA LEU A 259 10.85 -8.47 -4.72
C LEU A 259 10.00 -8.27 -5.99
N ASN A 260 10.13 -7.12 -6.65
CA ASN A 260 9.39 -6.81 -7.86
C ASN A 260 9.68 -7.82 -8.97
N THR A 261 10.96 -8.17 -9.17
CA THR A 261 11.39 -9.17 -10.15
C THR A 261 10.82 -10.56 -9.82
N ALA A 262 10.84 -10.94 -8.53
CA ALA A 262 10.30 -12.21 -8.07
C ALA A 262 8.79 -12.31 -8.35
N PHE A 263 8.02 -11.31 -7.96
CA PHE A 263 6.56 -11.30 -8.18
C PHE A 263 6.21 -11.34 -9.66
N GLU A 264 6.87 -10.52 -10.47
CA GLU A 264 6.64 -10.50 -11.91
C GLU A 264 6.99 -11.85 -12.58
N SER A 265 8.11 -12.47 -12.19
CA SER A 265 8.53 -13.77 -12.73
C SER A 265 7.48 -14.86 -12.50
N VAL A 266 6.91 -14.93 -11.28
CA VAL A 266 5.87 -15.91 -10.94
C VAL A 266 4.57 -15.61 -11.67
N LEU A 267 4.14 -14.35 -11.73
CA LEU A 267 2.93 -13.94 -12.46
C LEU A 267 3.03 -14.28 -13.94
N ARG A 268 4.21 -14.16 -14.56
CA ARG A 268 4.49 -14.57 -15.95
C ARG A 268 4.61 -16.08 -16.11
N GLY A 269 4.59 -16.87 -15.03
CA GLY A 269 4.75 -18.33 -15.08
C GLY A 269 6.15 -18.78 -15.51
N GLN A 270 7.19 -17.96 -15.26
CA GLN A 270 8.56 -18.26 -15.63
C GLN A 270 9.22 -19.24 -14.63
N ALA A 271 8.78 -19.22 -13.37
CA ALA A 271 9.21 -20.15 -12.33
C ALA A 271 8.08 -20.36 -11.32
N SER A 272 8.22 -21.34 -10.43
CA SER A 272 7.30 -21.52 -9.30
C SER A 272 7.49 -20.43 -8.22
N SER A 273 6.45 -20.19 -7.42
CA SER A 273 6.54 -19.26 -6.28
C SER A 273 7.64 -19.69 -5.31
N GLN A 274 7.73 -20.98 -4.99
CA GLN A 274 8.74 -21.49 -4.06
C GLN A 274 10.17 -21.24 -4.56
N GLU A 275 10.50 -21.67 -5.78
CA GLU A 275 11.86 -21.48 -6.34
C GLU A 275 12.24 -20.01 -6.42
N THR A 276 11.31 -19.16 -6.87
CA THR A 276 11.57 -17.72 -7.02
C THR A 276 11.75 -17.04 -5.66
N LEU A 277 10.94 -17.41 -4.66
CA LEU A 277 11.04 -16.83 -3.32
C LEU A 277 12.23 -17.39 -2.54
N ASP A 278 12.69 -18.61 -2.80
CA ASP A 278 13.93 -19.14 -2.25
C ASP A 278 15.15 -18.33 -2.71
N ASP A 279 15.22 -18.04 -4.00
CA ASP A 279 16.29 -17.23 -4.58
C ASP A 279 16.24 -15.79 -4.07
N ALA A 280 15.03 -15.19 -4.00
CA ALA A 280 14.85 -13.83 -3.50
C ALA A 280 15.23 -13.71 -2.02
N ALA A 281 14.81 -14.66 -1.18
CA ALA A 281 15.14 -14.69 0.24
C ALA A 281 16.65 -14.77 0.47
N ALA A 282 17.36 -15.64 -0.26
CA ALA A 282 18.81 -15.76 -0.15
C ALA A 282 19.55 -14.46 -0.55
N GLN A 283 19.09 -13.78 -1.60
CA GLN A 283 19.64 -12.49 -2.02
C GLN A 283 19.40 -11.40 -0.97
N ILE A 284 18.19 -11.34 -0.39
CA ILE A 284 17.84 -10.37 0.64
C ILE A 284 18.64 -10.62 1.92
N ASP A 285 18.79 -11.88 2.36
CA ASP A 285 19.62 -12.22 3.52
C ASP A 285 21.06 -11.74 3.36
N ALA A 286 21.62 -11.90 2.15
CA ALA A 286 22.97 -11.41 1.85
C ALA A 286 23.11 -9.90 1.94
N LEU A 287 22.04 -9.13 1.69
CA LEU A 287 22.01 -7.68 1.86
C LEU A 287 21.83 -7.31 3.34
N LEU A 288 20.89 -7.94 4.03
CA LEU A 288 20.61 -7.67 5.45
C LEU A 288 21.84 -7.98 6.33
N ALA A 289 22.62 -9.00 6.00
CA ALA A 289 23.86 -9.32 6.72
C ALA A 289 24.94 -8.23 6.63
N GLN A 290 24.80 -7.22 5.76
CA GLN A 290 25.73 -6.11 5.56
C GLN A 290 25.31 -4.82 6.28
N GLU A 291 24.06 -4.79 6.82
CA GLU A 291 23.50 -3.62 7.50
C GLU A 291 23.97 -3.54 8.97
#